data_ef7916ac9078bfa32d01334e9570f616
#
_entry.id   ef7916ac9078bfa32d01334e9570f616
#
_cell.length_a   1.000
_cell.length_b   1.000
_cell.length_c   1.000
_cell.angle_alpha   90.00
_cell.angle_beta   90.00
_cell.angle_gamma   90.00
#
_symmetry.space_group_name_H-M   'P 1'
#
loop_
_entity.id
_entity.type
_entity.pdbx_description
1 polymer ?
#
loop_
_entity_poly.entity_id
_entity_poly.type
_entity_poly.pdbx_seq_one_letter_code
_entity_poly.pdbx_strand_id
1 'polypeptide(L)'
;RQMCIRDRAGCKCPVYRLWISSLTEEAIREGFQHLKEQSDFTKLYEAGLSRAIGDWLLGMNATRLYTLRYGQNRQVLSIGRVQTPTLALIVNRQAEIDNFKPEPYWELKTVYRNTTFSVTKGKFTKKEEGEAFLEIVRQKEFTVTDISEKKGKEYAPRLFDLTSLQVECNKKFAFTADDTLKLIQSLYEKKVTTYPRVDTTFLSDDIYPKVPNTLNGLVDYIDLTASLLKAKIRKDKRVFDNSKVTDHHAIIPT
;
A
#
# COMPACT_ATOMS: atom_id res chain seq x y z
N ARG A 1 19.94 -12.68 -12.53
CA ARG A 1 21.41 -12.44 -12.46
C ARG A 1 22.21 -13.67 -12.03
N GLN A 2 21.81 -14.41 -10.98
CA GLN A 2 22.57 -15.58 -10.50
C GLN A 2 22.70 -16.69 -11.55
N MET A 3 21.67 -16.96 -12.34
CA MET A 3 21.71 -17.99 -13.39
C MET A 3 22.71 -17.62 -14.49
N CYS A 4 22.77 -16.35 -14.90
CA CYS A 4 23.75 -15.90 -15.90
C CYS A 4 25.20 -16.04 -15.41
N ILE A 5 25.47 -15.85 -14.13
CA ILE A 5 26.79 -16.02 -13.53
C ILE A 5 27.19 -17.49 -13.60
N ARG A 6 26.30 -18.39 -13.16
CA ARG A 6 26.53 -19.84 -13.20
C ARG A 6 26.82 -20.35 -14.60
N ASP A 7 25.99 -19.98 -15.59
CA ASP A 7 26.11 -20.43 -16.98
C ASP A 7 27.44 -19.93 -17.60
N ARG A 8 27.81 -18.68 -17.32
CA ARG A 8 29.08 -18.11 -17.73
C ARG A 8 30.30 -18.74 -17.04
N ALA A 9 30.15 -19.18 -15.80
CA ALA A 9 31.20 -19.88 -15.06
C ALA A 9 31.33 -21.36 -15.43
N GLY A 10 30.47 -21.88 -16.31
CA GLY A 10 30.48 -23.28 -16.71
C GLY A 10 30.22 -24.26 -15.56
N CYS A 11 29.43 -23.87 -14.57
CA CYS A 11 29.14 -24.69 -13.40
C CYS A 11 28.39 -25.98 -13.81
N LYS A 12 28.97 -27.14 -13.50
CA LYS A 12 28.38 -28.46 -13.74
C LYS A 12 27.78 -29.13 -12.52
N CYS A 13 27.83 -28.46 -11.36
CA CYS A 13 27.24 -28.98 -10.14
C CYS A 13 25.71 -28.98 -10.19
N PRO A 14 25.03 -29.93 -9.52
CA PRO A 14 23.59 -29.85 -9.32
C PRO A 14 23.20 -28.53 -8.65
N VAL A 15 22.12 -27.91 -9.14
CA VAL A 15 21.64 -26.63 -8.63
C VAL A 15 20.21 -26.78 -8.18
N TYR A 16 19.96 -26.50 -6.91
CA TYR A 16 18.66 -26.49 -6.32
C TYR A 16 18.26 -25.08 -5.90
N ARG A 17 16.97 -24.84 -5.79
CA ARG A 17 16.43 -23.54 -5.40
C ARG A 17 15.74 -23.64 -4.05
N LEU A 18 16.22 -22.80 -3.13
CA LEU A 18 15.51 -22.52 -1.89
C LEU A 18 14.38 -21.53 -2.17
N TRP A 19 13.15 -21.93 -1.90
CA TRP A 19 11.97 -21.07 -2.06
C TRP A 19 11.24 -20.97 -0.72
N ILE A 20 11.38 -19.85 -0.05
CA ILE A 20 10.79 -19.56 1.27
C ILE A 20 10.06 -18.21 1.22
N SER A 21 8.96 -18.09 1.96
CA SER A 21 8.17 -16.86 2.14
C SER A 21 8.39 -16.18 3.50
N SER A 22 9.24 -16.75 4.34
CA SER A 22 9.61 -16.23 5.65
C SER A 22 11.11 -16.45 5.90
N LEU A 23 11.76 -15.51 6.59
CA LEU A 23 13.18 -15.61 6.98
C LEU A 23 13.37 -16.07 8.43
N THR A 24 12.36 -16.73 9.01
CA THR A 24 12.50 -17.35 10.33
C THR A 24 13.40 -18.57 10.24
N GLU A 25 14.08 -18.92 11.32
CA GLU A 25 15.00 -20.06 11.36
C GLU A 25 14.28 -21.35 10.98
N GLU A 26 13.05 -21.53 11.47
CA GLU A 26 12.22 -22.69 11.17
C GLU A 26 11.88 -22.79 9.69
N ALA A 27 11.44 -21.67 9.07
CA ALA A 27 11.11 -21.64 7.65
C ALA A 27 12.34 -21.89 6.76
N ILE A 28 13.50 -21.37 7.16
CA ILE A 28 14.77 -21.65 6.46
C ILE A 28 15.15 -23.11 6.57
N ARG A 29 15.08 -23.73 7.76
CA ARG A 29 15.38 -25.14 7.96
C ARG A 29 14.45 -26.04 7.14
N GLU A 30 13.15 -25.77 7.20
CA GLU A 30 12.15 -26.49 6.41
C GLU A 30 12.37 -26.31 4.90
N GLY A 31 12.69 -25.09 4.46
CA GLY A 31 13.00 -24.79 3.06
C GLY A 31 14.21 -25.59 2.54
N PHE A 32 15.25 -25.78 3.36
CA PHE A 32 16.40 -26.62 2.98
C PHE A 32 16.06 -28.11 2.89
N GLN A 33 15.04 -28.57 3.61
CA GLN A 33 14.54 -29.95 3.48
C GLN A 33 13.70 -30.16 2.21
N HIS A 34 13.14 -29.07 1.65
CA HIS A 34 12.25 -29.08 0.48
C HIS A 34 12.80 -28.22 -0.67
N LEU A 35 14.08 -28.42 -0.98
CA LEU A 35 14.71 -27.74 -2.12
C LEU A 35 14.02 -28.16 -3.43
N LYS A 36 13.80 -27.20 -4.31
CA LYS A 36 13.17 -27.40 -5.61
C LYS A 36 14.19 -27.49 -6.73
N GLU A 37 13.84 -28.20 -7.78
CA GLU A 37 14.69 -28.26 -8.97
C GLU A 37 14.61 -26.95 -9.77
N GLN A 38 15.65 -26.69 -10.53
CA GLN A 38 15.68 -25.51 -11.37
C GLN A 38 14.64 -25.53 -12.49
N SER A 39 14.33 -26.71 -13.02
CA SER A 39 13.32 -26.96 -14.04
C SER A 39 11.95 -26.40 -13.67
N ASP A 40 11.57 -26.46 -12.38
CA ASP A 40 10.29 -25.94 -11.89
C ASP A 40 10.12 -24.43 -12.07
N PHE A 41 11.23 -23.71 -12.26
CA PHE A 41 11.25 -22.25 -12.38
C PHE A 41 11.53 -21.74 -13.80
N THR A 42 11.55 -22.61 -14.80
CA THR A 42 11.85 -22.23 -16.20
C THR A 42 10.87 -21.18 -16.71
N LYS A 43 9.58 -21.37 -16.52
CA LYS A 43 8.55 -20.40 -16.95
C LYS A 43 8.68 -19.03 -16.25
N LEU A 44 9.03 -19.03 -14.96
CA LEU A 44 9.27 -17.79 -14.19
C LEU A 44 10.52 -17.06 -14.72
N TYR A 45 11.56 -17.80 -15.06
CA TYR A 45 12.76 -17.25 -15.69
C TYR A 45 12.47 -16.64 -17.06
N GLU A 46 11.75 -17.36 -17.92
CA GLU A 46 11.36 -16.89 -19.25
C GLU A 46 10.50 -15.61 -19.17
N ALA A 47 9.55 -15.57 -18.25
CA ALA A 47 8.75 -14.37 -17.99
C ALA A 47 9.62 -13.18 -17.57
N GLY A 48 10.56 -13.40 -16.64
CA GLY A 48 11.52 -12.37 -16.19
C GLY A 48 12.44 -11.89 -17.32
N LEU A 49 12.94 -12.81 -18.16
CA LEU A 49 13.78 -12.49 -19.30
C LEU A 49 13.02 -11.73 -20.37
N SER A 50 11.81 -12.18 -20.72
CA SER A 50 10.94 -11.51 -21.70
C SER A 50 10.62 -10.07 -21.28
N ARG A 51 10.33 -9.88 -19.98
CA ARG A 51 10.14 -8.55 -19.42
C ARG A 51 11.39 -7.68 -19.55
N ALA A 52 12.56 -8.21 -19.21
CA ALA A 52 13.82 -7.45 -19.29
C ALA A 52 14.16 -7.04 -20.73
N ILE A 53 13.96 -7.94 -21.69
CA ILE A 53 14.16 -7.66 -23.12
C ILE A 53 13.15 -6.62 -23.61
N GLY A 54 11.87 -6.77 -23.26
CA GLY A 54 10.83 -5.80 -23.64
C GLY A 54 11.10 -4.41 -23.09
N ASP A 55 11.46 -4.31 -21.81
CA ASP A 55 11.80 -3.05 -21.16
C ASP A 55 13.03 -2.39 -21.80
N TRP A 56 14.03 -3.19 -22.18
CA TRP A 56 15.22 -2.69 -22.87
C TRP A 56 14.91 -2.20 -24.28
N LEU A 57 14.20 -2.99 -25.09
CA LEU A 57 13.83 -2.63 -26.45
C LEU A 57 12.97 -1.36 -26.50
N LEU A 58 11.93 -1.31 -25.66
CA LEU A 58 11.05 -0.14 -25.58
C LEU A 58 11.81 1.09 -25.08
N GLY A 59 12.52 0.94 -23.96
CA GLY A 59 13.24 2.05 -23.32
C GLY A 59 14.29 2.66 -24.23
N MET A 60 15.11 1.83 -24.87
CA MET A 60 16.17 2.29 -25.78
C MET A 60 15.60 2.99 -27.01
N ASN A 61 14.68 2.36 -27.73
CA ASN A 61 14.16 2.91 -28.98
C ASN A 61 13.30 4.16 -28.75
N ALA A 62 12.38 4.11 -27.77
CA ALA A 62 11.53 5.25 -27.49
C ALA A 62 12.33 6.44 -26.91
N THR A 63 13.26 6.22 -25.99
CA THR A 63 14.12 7.29 -25.45
C THR A 63 14.91 7.97 -26.56
N ARG A 64 15.52 7.20 -27.46
CA ARG A 64 16.27 7.77 -28.58
C ARG A 64 15.38 8.57 -29.53
N LEU A 65 14.22 7.99 -29.92
CA LEU A 65 13.27 8.64 -30.83
C LEU A 65 12.77 9.97 -30.24
N TYR A 66 12.28 9.95 -29.00
CA TYR A 66 11.76 11.14 -28.35
C TYR A 66 12.85 12.18 -28.08
N THR A 67 14.03 11.76 -27.66
CA THR A 67 15.17 12.67 -27.46
C THR A 67 15.57 13.36 -28.75
N LEU A 68 15.66 12.63 -29.88
CA LEU A 68 16.02 13.19 -31.17
C LEU A 68 14.93 14.15 -31.72
N ARG A 69 13.65 13.82 -31.49
CA ARG A 69 12.53 14.58 -32.06
C ARG A 69 12.12 15.79 -31.23
N TYR A 70 12.20 15.68 -29.90
CA TYR A 70 11.66 16.68 -28.96
C TYR A 70 12.69 17.17 -27.95
N GLY A 71 13.87 16.55 -27.84
CA GLY A 71 14.91 16.96 -26.93
C GLY A 71 15.49 18.33 -27.31
N GLN A 72 15.64 19.20 -26.32
CA GLN A 72 16.28 20.51 -26.45
C GLN A 72 17.55 20.53 -25.59
N ASN A 73 18.56 21.29 -26.02
CA ASN A 73 19.77 21.54 -25.22
C ASN A 73 20.48 20.26 -24.68
N ARG A 74 20.54 19.21 -25.48
CA ARG A 74 21.15 17.90 -25.13
C ARG A 74 20.43 17.18 -23.96
N GLN A 75 19.20 17.56 -23.63
CA GLN A 75 18.41 16.89 -22.61
C GLN A 75 17.90 15.54 -23.13
N VAL A 76 18.17 14.49 -22.37
CA VAL A 76 17.65 13.14 -22.67
C VAL A 76 16.23 13.01 -22.16
N LEU A 77 15.30 12.70 -23.06
CA LEU A 77 13.89 12.42 -22.70
C LEU A 77 13.73 10.92 -22.46
N SER A 78 13.93 10.51 -21.23
CA SER A 78 13.86 9.11 -20.82
C SER A 78 12.44 8.58 -20.88
N ILE A 79 12.23 7.51 -21.63
CA ILE A 79 10.95 6.79 -21.74
C ILE A 79 11.08 5.43 -21.06
N GLY A 80 10.12 5.08 -20.25
CA GLY A 80 10.11 3.80 -19.56
C GLY A 80 8.72 3.35 -19.15
N ARG A 81 8.55 2.06 -18.99
CA ARG A 81 7.29 1.40 -18.71
C ARG A 81 6.63 1.83 -17.40
N VAL A 82 7.39 2.30 -16.43
CA VAL A 82 6.87 2.79 -15.14
C VAL A 82 6.87 4.30 -15.10
N GLN A 83 8.00 4.95 -15.36
CA GLN A 83 8.15 6.41 -15.21
C GLN A 83 7.23 7.21 -16.14
N THR A 84 7.06 6.77 -17.40
CA THR A 84 6.24 7.51 -18.38
C THR A 84 4.73 7.46 -18.03
N PRO A 85 4.13 6.30 -17.72
CA PRO A 85 2.75 6.27 -17.24
C PRO A 85 2.54 7.04 -15.91
N THR A 86 3.51 7.00 -15.01
CA THR A 86 3.43 7.76 -13.75
C THR A 86 3.42 9.27 -14.04
N LEU A 87 4.29 9.75 -14.93
CA LEU A 87 4.29 11.14 -15.35
C LEU A 87 2.96 11.52 -16.04
N ALA A 88 2.44 10.64 -16.90
CA ALA A 88 1.16 10.86 -17.56
C ALA A 88 -0.01 11.04 -16.57
N LEU A 89 -0.04 10.28 -15.47
CA LEU A 89 -1.04 10.46 -14.42
C LEU A 89 -0.96 11.86 -13.80
N ILE A 90 0.25 12.37 -13.54
CA ILE A 90 0.44 13.71 -12.97
C ILE A 90 0.02 14.77 -13.96
N VAL A 91 0.42 14.67 -15.24
CA VAL A 91 0.05 15.62 -16.30
C VAL A 91 -1.46 15.64 -16.52
N ASN A 92 -2.09 14.49 -16.60
CA ASN A 92 -3.55 14.40 -16.74
C ASN A 92 -4.26 15.04 -15.55
N ARG A 93 -3.79 14.78 -14.33
CA ARG A 93 -4.37 15.41 -13.13
C ARG A 93 -4.20 16.92 -13.14
N GLN A 94 -3.05 17.42 -13.58
CA GLN A 94 -2.83 18.86 -13.72
C GLN A 94 -3.80 19.46 -14.75
N ALA A 95 -3.98 18.82 -15.89
CA ALA A 95 -4.94 19.26 -16.91
C ALA A 95 -6.41 19.26 -16.38
N GLU A 96 -6.80 18.29 -15.55
CA GLU A 96 -8.10 18.30 -14.88
C GLU A 96 -8.24 19.49 -13.93
N ILE A 97 -7.19 19.84 -13.19
CA ILE A 97 -7.18 20.99 -12.27
C ILE A 97 -7.27 22.30 -13.06
N ASP A 98 -6.48 22.45 -14.13
CA ASP A 98 -6.44 23.66 -14.94
C ASP A 98 -7.75 23.90 -15.70
N ASN A 99 -8.45 22.83 -16.08
CA ASN A 99 -9.74 22.88 -16.76
C ASN A 99 -10.94 22.79 -15.81
N PHE A 100 -10.72 22.74 -14.50
CA PHE A 100 -11.79 22.64 -13.52
C PHE A 100 -12.66 23.88 -13.51
N LYS A 101 -13.95 23.68 -13.76
CA LYS A 101 -14.97 24.73 -13.67
C LYS A 101 -15.81 24.46 -12.43
N PRO A 102 -15.75 25.33 -11.40
CA PRO A 102 -16.56 25.14 -10.20
C PRO A 102 -18.04 25.36 -10.53
N GLU A 103 -18.86 24.39 -10.18
CA GLU A 103 -20.32 24.48 -10.29
C GLU A 103 -20.88 24.74 -8.88
N PRO A 104 -21.64 25.84 -8.68
CA PRO A 104 -22.27 26.11 -7.41
C PRO A 104 -23.40 25.10 -7.16
N TYR A 105 -23.53 24.70 -5.91
CA TYR A 105 -24.67 23.90 -5.46
C TYR A 105 -25.14 24.38 -4.09
N TRP A 106 -26.38 24.06 -3.78
CA TRP A 106 -27.00 24.45 -2.51
C TRP A 106 -27.45 23.19 -1.77
N GLU A 107 -27.28 23.20 -0.47
CA GLU A 107 -27.75 22.14 0.42
C GLU A 107 -28.71 22.74 1.44
N LEU A 108 -29.85 22.11 1.62
CA LEU A 108 -30.78 22.49 2.67
C LEU A 108 -30.54 21.63 3.91
N LYS A 109 -30.26 22.29 5.02
CA LYS A 109 -30.00 21.66 6.33
C LYS A 109 -30.84 22.33 7.40
N THR A 110 -31.25 21.57 8.40
CA THR A 110 -31.86 22.09 9.63
C THR A 110 -31.16 21.49 10.84
N VAL A 111 -31.12 22.23 11.94
CA VAL A 111 -30.54 21.77 13.19
C VAL A 111 -31.64 21.66 14.21
N TYR A 112 -31.79 20.49 14.80
CA TYR A 112 -32.71 20.23 15.91
C TYR A 112 -32.00 19.44 17.01
N ARG A 113 -32.02 19.93 18.22
CA ARG A 113 -31.37 19.33 19.40
C ARG A 113 -29.92 18.90 19.14
N ASN A 114 -29.10 19.80 18.62
CA ASN A 114 -27.70 19.59 18.27
C ASN A 114 -27.45 18.53 17.17
N THR A 115 -28.47 18.07 16.47
CA THR A 115 -28.35 17.14 15.35
C THR A 115 -28.69 17.85 14.05
N THR A 116 -27.82 17.70 13.03
CA THR A 116 -28.04 18.29 11.72
C THR A 116 -28.77 17.28 10.82
N PHE A 117 -29.87 17.70 10.27
CA PHE A 117 -30.67 16.96 9.29
C PHE A 117 -30.45 17.59 7.90
N SER A 118 -30.25 16.78 6.90
CA SER A 118 -30.08 17.20 5.51
C SER A 118 -31.26 16.69 4.67
N VAL A 119 -31.62 17.44 3.64
CA VAL A 119 -32.64 17.01 2.70
C VAL A 119 -32.24 15.73 1.98
N THR A 120 -33.16 14.78 1.83
CA THR A 120 -32.92 13.48 1.17
C THR A 120 -32.59 13.62 -0.32
N LYS A 121 -33.09 14.66 -0.99
CA LYS A 121 -32.78 14.96 -2.40
C LYS A 121 -31.30 15.27 -2.64
N GLY A 122 -30.54 15.64 -1.57
CA GLY A 122 -29.12 15.97 -1.66
C GLY A 122 -28.89 17.42 -2.10
N LYS A 123 -28.16 17.62 -3.19
CA LYS A 123 -27.76 18.94 -3.67
C LYS A 123 -28.76 19.51 -4.68
N PHE A 124 -29.01 20.81 -4.58
CA PHE A 124 -29.74 21.56 -5.60
C PHE A 124 -28.73 22.25 -6.52
N THR A 125 -28.92 22.15 -7.82
CA THR A 125 -28.07 22.81 -8.83
C THR A 125 -28.51 24.23 -9.13
N LYS A 126 -29.75 24.58 -8.79
CA LYS A 126 -30.30 25.93 -8.92
C LYS A 126 -30.74 26.46 -7.56
N LYS A 127 -30.41 27.73 -7.30
CA LYS A 127 -30.72 28.38 -6.04
C LYS A 127 -32.24 28.49 -5.81
N GLU A 128 -32.97 28.83 -6.87
CA GLU A 128 -34.41 29.01 -6.87
C GLU A 128 -35.16 27.73 -6.46
N GLU A 129 -34.65 26.57 -6.91
CA GLU A 129 -35.22 25.25 -6.51
C GLU A 129 -35.03 24.99 -5.00
N GLY A 130 -33.86 25.34 -4.47
CA GLY A 130 -33.56 25.21 -3.05
C GLY A 130 -34.42 26.16 -2.19
N GLU A 131 -34.58 27.42 -2.63
CA GLU A 131 -35.41 28.42 -1.96
C GLU A 131 -36.90 28.05 -1.99
N ALA A 132 -37.41 27.60 -3.13
CA ALA A 132 -38.79 27.13 -3.24
C ALA A 132 -39.05 25.94 -2.31
N PHE A 133 -38.12 25.01 -2.23
CA PHE A 133 -38.22 23.86 -1.32
C PHE A 133 -38.16 24.30 0.15
N LEU A 134 -37.30 25.25 0.49
CA LEU A 134 -37.19 25.82 1.82
C LEU A 134 -38.52 26.43 2.28
N GLU A 135 -39.20 27.21 1.44
CA GLU A 135 -40.50 27.84 1.74
C GLU A 135 -41.58 26.77 2.03
N ILE A 136 -41.60 25.68 1.27
CA ILE A 136 -42.53 24.57 1.52
C ILE A 136 -42.24 23.91 2.88
N VAL A 137 -40.97 23.72 3.24
CA VAL A 137 -40.58 23.06 4.50
C VAL A 137 -40.82 23.98 5.71
N ARG A 138 -40.61 25.30 5.58
CA ARG A 138 -40.88 26.29 6.68
C ARG A 138 -42.32 26.32 7.15
N GLN A 139 -43.23 25.99 6.27
CA GLN A 139 -44.67 25.98 6.60
C GLN A 139 -45.12 24.70 7.34
N LYS A 140 -44.21 23.72 7.50
CA LYS A 140 -44.51 22.43 8.10
C LYS A 140 -43.79 22.28 9.45
N GLU A 141 -44.44 21.63 10.41
CA GLU A 141 -43.77 21.24 11.65
C GLU A 141 -42.69 20.20 11.39
N PHE A 142 -41.55 20.37 12.07
CA PHE A 142 -40.47 19.39 12.01
C PHE A 142 -40.81 18.21 12.94
N THR A 143 -41.08 17.05 12.32
CA THR A 143 -41.43 15.81 13.03
C THR A 143 -40.43 14.72 12.63
N VAL A 144 -39.83 14.06 13.64
CA VAL A 144 -38.98 12.86 13.40
C VAL A 144 -39.92 11.68 13.18
N THR A 145 -39.94 11.15 11.96
CA THR A 145 -40.82 10.05 11.57
C THR A 145 -40.21 8.68 11.72
N ASP A 146 -38.88 8.58 11.66
CA ASP A 146 -38.15 7.33 11.79
C ASP A 146 -36.77 7.53 12.41
N ILE A 147 -36.37 6.59 13.25
CA ILE A 147 -35.02 6.51 13.83
C ILE A 147 -34.51 5.09 13.64
N SER A 148 -33.45 4.94 12.85
CA SER A 148 -32.78 3.65 12.68
C SER A 148 -31.41 3.66 13.33
N GLU A 149 -31.14 2.67 14.19
CA GLU A 149 -29.84 2.45 14.81
C GLU A 149 -29.17 1.23 14.14
N LYS A 150 -27.96 1.40 13.64
CA LYS A 150 -27.16 0.29 13.13
C LYS A 150 -25.91 0.16 13.97
N LYS A 151 -25.76 -0.99 14.63
CA LYS A 151 -24.52 -1.34 15.34
C LYS A 151 -23.46 -1.73 14.31
N GLY A 152 -22.44 -0.91 14.17
CA GLY A 152 -21.24 -1.20 13.39
C GLY A 152 -20.13 -1.81 14.25
N LYS A 153 -19.14 -2.42 13.61
CA LYS A 153 -17.88 -2.82 14.23
C LYS A 153 -16.77 -1.99 13.61
N GLU A 154 -16.05 -1.27 14.45
CA GLU A 154 -14.80 -0.65 14.07
C GLU A 154 -13.67 -1.66 14.31
N TYR A 155 -12.80 -1.79 13.33
CA TYR A 155 -11.70 -2.74 13.38
C TYR A 155 -10.38 -1.98 13.53
N ALA A 156 -9.40 -2.61 14.18
CA ALA A 156 -8.05 -2.09 14.25
C ALA A 156 -7.48 -1.85 12.83
N PRO A 157 -6.64 -0.82 12.64
CA PRO A 157 -5.93 -0.60 11.39
C PRO A 157 -5.11 -1.85 10.99
N ARG A 158 -4.81 -1.98 9.72
CA ARG A 158 -3.89 -3.01 9.23
C ARG A 158 -2.46 -2.68 9.63
N LEU A 159 -1.59 -3.68 9.61
CA LEU A 159 -0.16 -3.47 9.73
C LEU A 159 0.37 -2.69 8.51
N PHE A 160 1.60 -2.23 8.59
CA PHE A 160 2.20 -1.42 7.53
C PHE A 160 2.90 -2.27 6.48
N ASP A 161 2.60 -1.98 5.22
CA ASP A 161 3.50 -2.13 4.09
C ASP A 161 4.29 -0.82 3.90
N LEU A 162 5.22 -0.79 2.95
CA LEU A 162 6.02 0.42 2.72
C LEU A 162 5.16 1.62 2.33
N THR A 163 4.17 1.42 1.44
CA THR A 163 3.34 2.52 0.93
C THR A 163 2.47 3.13 2.02
N SER A 164 1.79 2.30 2.80
CA SER A 164 0.94 2.78 3.90
C SER A 164 1.76 3.45 5.01
N LEU A 165 2.98 2.95 5.29
CA LEU A 165 3.90 3.61 6.21
C LEU A 165 4.31 5.00 5.70
N GLN A 166 4.66 5.12 4.41
CA GLN A 166 5.01 6.40 3.80
C GLN A 166 3.85 7.41 3.87
N VAL A 167 2.62 6.96 3.60
CA VAL A 167 1.42 7.81 3.70
C VAL A 167 1.19 8.29 5.13
N GLU A 168 1.34 7.41 6.12
CA GLU A 168 1.13 7.76 7.52
C GLU A 168 2.23 8.71 8.05
N CYS A 169 3.49 8.45 7.70
CA CYS A 169 4.60 9.33 8.04
C CYS A 169 4.47 10.71 7.37
N ASN A 170 3.99 10.77 6.15
CA ASN A 170 3.73 12.04 5.48
C ASN A 170 2.61 12.83 6.20
N LYS A 171 1.51 12.18 6.56
CA LYS A 171 0.40 12.82 7.28
C LYS A 171 0.80 13.35 8.66
N LYS A 172 1.60 12.59 9.42
CA LYS A 172 1.94 12.94 10.80
C LYS A 172 3.16 13.83 10.92
N PHE A 173 4.14 13.65 10.05
CA PHE A 173 5.47 14.27 10.19
C PHE A 173 5.89 15.07 8.96
N ALA A 174 5.06 15.12 7.91
CA ALA A 174 5.38 15.74 6.61
C ALA A 174 6.65 15.14 5.95
N PHE A 175 7.01 13.90 6.26
CA PHE A 175 8.14 13.22 5.62
C PHE A 175 7.81 12.89 4.18
N THR A 176 8.82 13.00 3.32
CA THR A 176 8.70 12.50 1.94
C THR A 176 8.72 10.97 1.92
N ALA A 177 8.27 10.37 0.82
CA ALA A 177 8.35 8.93 0.64
C ALA A 177 9.80 8.42 0.71
N ASP A 178 10.77 9.20 0.18
CA ASP A 178 12.19 8.89 0.20
C ASP A 178 12.78 8.97 1.62
N ASP A 179 12.43 10.01 2.39
CA ASP A 179 12.88 10.15 3.78
C ASP A 179 12.36 9.00 4.64
N THR A 180 11.08 8.66 4.49
CA THR A 180 10.48 7.51 5.18
C THR A 180 11.22 6.21 4.83
N LEU A 181 11.51 5.99 3.54
CA LEU A 181 12.25 4.81 3.11
C LEU A 181 13.66 4.76 3.70
N LYS A 182 14.39 5.87 3.72
CA LYS A 182 15.74 5.95 4.31
C LYS A 182 15.71 5.64 5.81
N LEU A 183 14.75 6.20 6.52
CA LEU A 183 14.60 5.98 7.97
C LEU A 183 14.26 4.53 8.30
N ILE A 184 13.25 3.95 7.65
CA ILE A 184 12.88 2.55 7.92
C ILE A 184 13.97 1.56 7.47
N GLN A 185 14.70 1.87 6.40
CA GLN A 185 15.86 1.10 5.97
C GLN A 185 16.96 1.12 7.03
N SER A 186 17.26 2.29 7.62
CA SER A 186 18.23 2.41 8.72
C SER A 186 17.79 1.60 9.94
N LEU A 187 16.51 1.58 10.30
CA LEU A 187 15.99 0.76 11.39
C LEU A 187 16.13 -0.74 11.10
N TYR A 188 15.86 -1.15 9.87
CA TYR A 188 16.08 -2.53 9.43
C TYR A 188 17.57 -2.94 9.53
N GLU A 189 18.48 -2.10 9.08
CA GLU A 189 19.92 -2.36 9.16
C GLU A 189 20.42 -2.46 10.61
N LYS A 190 19.78 -1.74 11.53
CA LYS A 190 19.98 -1.85 12.98
C LYS A 190 19.28 -3.05 13.63
N LYS A 191 18.56 -3.85 12.84
CA LYS A 191 17.82 -5.04 13.28
C LYS A 191 16.74 -4.75 14.33
N VAL A 192 16.09 -3.59 14.24
CA VAL A 192 14.97 -3.22 15.13
C VAL A 192 13.61 -3.26 14.42
N THR A 193 13.62 -3.49 13.11
CA THR A 193 12.40 -3.71 12.31
C THR A 193 12.64 -4.80 11.26
N THR A 194 11.56 -5.40 10.77
CA THR A 194 11.58 -6.32 9.64
C THR A 194 11.85 -5.59 8.32
N TYR A 195 12.08 -6.35 7.23
CA TYR A 195 12.42 -5.80 5.92
C TYR A 195 11.36 -4.81 5.43
N PRO A 196 11.75 -3.59 5.04
CA PRO A 196 10.79 -2.51 4.82
C PRO A 196 10.17 -2.47 3.41
N ARG A 197 10.79 -3.10 2.39
CA ARG A 197 10.29 -3.05 1.02
C ARG A 197 9.31 -4.18 0.75
N VAL A 198 8.17 -4.11 1.42
CA VAL A 198 7.11 -5.12 1.36
C VAL A 198 5.82 -4.49 0.84
N ASP A 199 5.01 -5.30 0.20
CA ASP A 199 3.73 -4.96 -0.42
C ASP A 199 2.53 -5.58 0.30
N THR A 200 2.77 -6.22 1.45
CA THR A 200 1.73 -6.86 2.26
C THR A 200 1.58 -6.20 3.63
N THR A 201 0.35 -6.18 4.11
CA THR A 201 -0.04 -5.72 5.46
C THR A 201 -0.34 -6.90 6.40
N PHE A 202 0.05 -8.11 6.02
CA PHE A 202 -0.24 -9.34 6.76
C PHE A 202 1.03 -9.99 7.31
N LEU A 203 0.87 -10.75 8.38
CA LEU A 203 1.89 -11.62 8.94
C LEU A 203 1.66 -13.07 8.50
N SER A 204 2.74 -13.82 8.39
CA SER A 204 2.66 -15.27 8.24
C SER A 204 2.35 -15.93 9.59
N ASP A 205 1.80 -17.13 9.52
CA ASP A 205 1.32 -17.87 10.70
C ASP A 205 2.43 -18.25 11.69
N ASP A 206 3.66 -18.42 11.20
CA ASP A 206 4.86 -18.72 12.00
C ASP A 206 5.33 -17.54 12.85
N ILE A 207 4.89 -16.33 12.56
CA ILE A 207 5.16 -15.14 13.38
C ILE A 207 4.25 -15.10 14.62
N TYR A 208 3.05 -15.68 14.57
CA TYR A 208 2.09 -15.59 15.66
C TYR A 208 2.64 -15.99 17.03
N PRO A 209 3.36 -17.12 17.20
CA PRO A 209 3.94 -17.50 18.49
C PRO A 209 5.06 -16.55 18.96
N LYS A 210 5.64 -15.75 18.07
CA LYS A 210 6.74 -14.82 18.38
C LYS A 210 6.23 -13.43 18.80
N VAL A 211 4.97 -13.11 18.53
CA VAL A 211 4.36 -11.79 18.85
C VAL A 211 4.50 -11.40 20.32
N PRO A 212 4.26 -12.29 21.32
CA PRO A 212 4.45 -11.91 22.72
C PRO A 212 5.88 -11.46 23.03
N ASN A 213 6.89 -12.12 22.45
CA ASN A 213 8.30 -11.75 22.65
C ASN A 213 8.60 -10.39 22.00
N THR A 214 8.13 -10.16 20.80
CA THR A 214 8.25 -8.85 20.12
C THR A 214 7.64 -7.72 20.96
N LEU A 215 6.42 -7.94 21.49
CA LEU A 215 5.77 -6.94 22.34
C LEU A 215 6.49 -6.71 23.66
N ASN A 216 7.07 -7.75 24.26
CA ASN A 216 7.91 -7.63 25.46
C ASN A 216 9.19 -6.85 25.21
N GLY A 217 9.75 -6.93 24.00
CA GLY A 217 10.94 -6.18 23.59
C GLY A 217 10.71 -4.67 23.47
N LEU A 218 9.44 -4.23 23.38
CA LEU A 218 9.08 -2.80 23.27
C LEU A 218 9.02 -2.12 24.65
N VAL A 219 10.12 -2.13 25.39
CA VAL A 219 10.20 -1.65 26.79
C VAL A 219 9.79 -0.19 26.94
N ASP A 220 10.16 0.67 25.98
CA ASP A 220 9.80 2.10 26.02
C ASP A 220 8.30 2.36 25.71
N TYR A 221 7.56 1.33 25.32
CA TYR A 221 6.14 1.38 24.97
C TYR A 221 5.28 0.46 25.83
N ILE A 222 5.72 0.17 27.06
CA ILE A 222 5.07 -0.78 27.96
C ILE A 222 3.60 -0.42 28.24
N ASP A 223 3.30 0.86 28.33
CA ASP A 223 1.94 1.36 28.55
C ASP A 223 0.97 0.93 27.42
N LEU A 224 1.48 0.76 26.21
CA LEU A 224 0.70 0.30 25.05
C LEU A 224 0.66 -1.22 24.95
N THR A 225 1.71 -1.92 25.39
CA THR A 225 1.86 -3.37 25.19
C THR A 225 1.35 -4.19 26.40
N ALA A 226 1.39 -3.64 27.62
CA ALA A 226 1.05 -4.37 28.83
C ALA A 226 -0.37 -4.96 28.85
N SER A 227 -1.34 -4.24 28.32
CA SER A 227 -2.73 -4.70 28.22
C SER A 227 -2.87 -5.88 27.26
N LEU A 228 -2.13 -5.85 26.14
CA LEU A 228 -2.12 -6.91 25.14
C LEU A 228 -1.42 -8.17 25.65
N LEU A 229 -0.34 -8.00 26.41
CA LEU A 229 0.41 -9.12 27.02
C LEU A 229 -0.36 -9.82 28.14
N LYS A 230 -1.22 -9.09 28.88
CA LYS A 230 -2.12 -9.67 29.88
C LYS A 230 -3.29 -10.43 29.25
N ALA A 231 -3.71 -10.06 28.05
CA ALA A 231 -4.76 -10.71 27.30
C ALA A 231 -4.20 -11.80 26.38
N LYS A 232 -4.98 -12.84 26.09
CA LYS A 232 -4.62 -13.81 25.07
C LYS A 232 -4.72 -13.14 23.69
N ILE A 233 -3.59 -12.93 23.03
CA ILE A 233 -3.53 -12.37 21.67
C ILE A 233 -4.29 -13.31 20.72
N ARG A 234 -5.28 -12.77 20.01
CA ARG A 234 -6.12 -13.55 19.09
C ARG A 234 -5.40 -13.70 17.75
N LYS A 235 -5.35 -14.93 17.22
CA LYS A 235 -4.94 -15.19 15.84
C LYS A 235 -6.12 -14.84 14.92
N ASP A 236 -6.08 -13.67 14.30
CA ASP A 236 -7.13 -13.20 13.41
C ASP A 236 -6.64 -13.22 11.95
N LYS A 237 -7.45 -13.76 11.03
CA LYS A 237 -7.14 -13.81 9.59
C LYS A 237 -6.94 -12.42 8.95
N ARG A 238 -7.37 -11.35 9.61
CA ARG A 238 -7.10 -9.99 9.15
C ARG A 238 -5.67 -9.54 9.40
N VAL A 239 -4.93 -10.26 10.24
CA VAL A 239 -3.52 -10.01 10.57
C VAL A 239 -2.65 -11.15 10.07
N PHE A 240 -3.06 -12.41 10.27
CA PHE A 240 -2.29 -13.60 9.93
C PHE A 240 -2.94 -14.33 8.76
N ASP A 241 -2.34 -14.25 7.59
CA ASP A 241 -2.84 -14.90 6.37
C ASP A 241 -1.68 -15.23 5.44
N ASN A 242 -1.24 -16.49 5.44
CA ASN A 242 -0.14 -16.99 4.61
C ASN A 242 -0.39 -16.77 3.12
N SER A 243 -1.64 -16.78 2.67
CA SER A 243 -1.97 -16.61 1.24
C SER A 243 -1.70 -15.19 0.73
N LYS A 244 -1.53 -14.22 1.64
CA LYS A 244 -1.27 -12.82 1.35
C LYS A 244 0.15 -12.37 1.70
N VAL A 245 0.99 -13.32 2.09
CA VAL A 245 2.42 -13.10 2.31
C VAL A 245 3.18 -13.80 1.19
N THR A 246 4.00 -13.06 0.47
CA THR A 246 4.83 -13.58 -0.62
C THR A 246 6.25 -13.89 -0.11
N ASP A 247 7.17 -12.94 -0.28
CA ASP A 247 8.58 -13.11 0.11
C ASP A 247 8.85 -12.57 1.52
N HIS A 248 8.08 -11.58 1.96
CA HIS A 248 8.22 -10.93 3.26
C HIS A 248 6.83 -10.59 3.82
N HIS A 249 6.69 -10.59 5.13
CA HIS A 249 5.49 -10.14 5.83
C HIS A 249 5.53 -8.62 6.11
N ALA A 250 4.44 -8.09 6.66
CA ALA A 250 4.31 -6.67 7.03
C ALA A 250 5.45 -6.16 7.91
N ILE A 251 5.65 -4.85 7.92
CA ILE A 251 6.67 -4.18 8.74
C ILE A 251 6.25 -4.22 10.20
N ILE A 252 7.07 -4.83 11.04
CA ILE A 252 6.90 -4.89 12.48
C ILE A 252 8.25 -4.69 13.20
N PRO A 253 8.26 -4.30 14.48
CA PRO A 253 9.46 -4.37 15.32
C PRO A 253 9.98 -5.80 15.46
N THR A 254 11.28 -5.95 15.72
CA THR A 254 11.96 -7.26 15.94
C THR A 254 12.54 -7.35 17.32
#